data_d125e6e794294ed799c6fd7f494615f5
#
_entry.id   d125e6e794294ed799c6fd7f494615f5
#
_cell.length_a   1.000
_cell.length_b   1.000
_cell.length_c   1.000
_cell.angle_alpha   90.00
_cell.angle_beta   90.00
_cell.angle_gamma   90.00
#
_symmetry.space_group_name_H-M   'P 1'
#
loop_
_entity.id
_entity.type
_entity.pdbx_description
1 polymer ?
#
loop_
_entity_poly.entity_id
_entity_poly.type
_entity_poly.pdbx_seq_one_letter_code
_entity_poly.pdbx_strand_id
1 'polypeptide(L)'
;AFGKTLGEELLTPTKIYVKTIQSLIASCEVKAISHITGGGFYENIPRMLGDGICADIEKAAAPVPAIFDLIAKTGKIPERDMYNTFNMGVGLVVAVAKDDADKALAAIASAGETGYLIGACKAGEKGIELR
;
A
#
# COMPACT_ATOMS: atom_id res chain seq x y z
N ALA A 1 10.81 13.22 -16.68
CA ALA A 1 10.65 11.81 -16.27
C ALA A 1 9.17 11.40 -16.20
N PHE A 2 8.25 12.35 -15.95
CA PHE A 2 6.82 12.06 -15.68
C PHE A 2 5.90 12.40 -16.86
N GLY A 3 6.40 12.89 -17.99
CA GLY A 3 5.59 13.44 -19.09
C GLY A 3 4.88 14.77 -18.75
N LYS A 4 5.15 15.32 -17.58
CA LYS A 4 4.60 16.57 -17.04
C LYS A 4 5.65 17.29 -16.17
N THR A 5 5.37 18.49 -15.73
CA THR A 5 6.26 19.22 -14.82
C THR A 5 6.26 18.62 -13.41
N LEU A 6 7.29 18.90 -12.62
CA LEU A 6 7.34 18.47 -11.22
C LEU A 6 6.17 19.05 -10.40
N GLY A 7 5.83 20.32 -10.67
CA GLY A 7 4.68 20.95 -9.99
C GLY A 7 3.36 20.24 -10.27
N GLU A 8 3.10 19.87 -11.52
CA GLU A 8 1.90 19.10 -11.89
C GLU A 8 1.89 17.71 -11.23
N GLU A 9 3.05 17.04 -11.13
CA GLU A 9 3.16 15.76 -10.43
C GLU A 9 2.82 15.90 -8.96
N LEU A 10 3.40 16.89 -8.28
CA LEU A 10 3.19 17.12 -6.85
C LEU A 10 1.75 17.58 -6.52
N LEU A 11 1.05 18.19 -7.46
CA LEU A 11 -0.35 18.59 -7.33
C LEU A 11 -1.34 17.45 -7.63
N THR A 12 -0.89 16.27 -8.00
CA THR A 12 -1.77 15.12 -8.21
C THR A 12 -2.52 14.81 -6.90
N PRO A 13 -3.87 14.85 -6.90
CA PRO A 13 -4.64 14.68 -5.67
C PRO A 13 -4.54 13.26 -5.13
N THR A 14 -4.67 13.13 -3.80
CA THR A 14 -4.81 11.84 -3.14
C THR A 14 -6.05 11.11 -3.65
N LYS A 15 -5.93 9.83 -3.94
CA LYS A 15 -7.06 8.99 -4.37
C LYS A 15 -8.12 8.84 -3.29
N ILE A 16 -9.38 8.78 -3.72
CA ILE A 16 -10.53 8.50 -2.84
C ILE A 16 -10.89 7.03 -3.01
N TYR A 17 -10.72 6.24 -1.94
CA TYR A 17 -10.89 4.77 -1.97
C TYR A 17 -12.29 4.27 -1.58
N VAL A 18 -13.27 5.16 -1.39
CA VAL A 18 -14.60 4.79 -0.89
C VAL A 18 -15.28 3.71 -1.76
N LYS A 19 -15.29 3.89 -3.08
CA LYS A 19 -15.89 2.92 -4.01
C LYS A 19 -15.17 1.56 -3.95
N THR A 20 -13.85 1.59 -3.88
CA THR A 20 -13.02 0.37 -3.81
C THR A 20 -13.30 -0.39 -2.51
N ILE A 21 -13.36 0.31 -1.37
CA ILE A 21 -13.67 -0.31 -0.08
C ILE A 21 -15.08 -0.90 -0.08
N GLN A 22 -16.07 -0.19 -0.61
CA GLN A 22 -17.44 -0.70 -0.72
C GLN A 22 -17.52 -1.95 -1.59
N SER A 23 -16.82 -1.98 -2.73
CA SER A 23 -16.73 -3.15 -3.60
C SER A 23 -16.08 -4.35 -2.89
N LEU A 24 -15.00 -4.11 -2.16
CA LEU A 24 -14.31 -5.15 -1.38
C LEU A 24 -15.22 -5.75 -0.30
N ILE A 25 -15.85 -4.93 0.51
CA ILE A 25 -16.73 -5.39 1.60
C ILE A 25 -17.95 -6.16 1.07
N ALA A 26 -18.45 -5.79 -0.11
CA ALA A 26 -19.54 -6.51 -0.76
C ALA A 26 -19.12 -7.87 -1.38
N SER A 27 -17.83 -8.06 -1.65
CA SER A 27 -17.31 -9.22 -2.40
C SER A 27 -16.62 -10.26 -1.54
N CYS A 28 -15.99 -9.88 -0.42
CA CYS A 28 -15.25 -10.77 0.45
C CYS A 28 -15.20 -10.27 1.89
N GLU A 29 -14.76 -11.13 2.81
CA GLU A 29 -14.56 -10.74 4.20
C GLU A 29 -13.24 -9.95 4.34
N VAL A 30 -13.36 -8.63 4.48
CA VAL A 30 -12.23 -7.75 4.75
C VAL A 30 -11.84 -7.83 6.22
N LYS A 31 -10.65 -8.32 6.52
CA LYS A 31 -10.14 -8.50 7.89
C LYS A 31 -9.62 -7.20 8.49
N ALA A 32 -8.90 -6.41 7.68
CA ALA A 32 -8.32 -5.14 8.11
C ALA A 32 -8.01 -4.25 6.93
N ILE A 33 -7.98 -2.94 7.16
CA ILE A 33 -7.65 -1.91 6.16
C ILE A 33 -6.68 -0.92 6.78
N SER A 34 -5.67 -0.53 6.02
CA SER A 34 -4.76 0.56 6.36
C SER A 34 -4.68 1.57 5.22
N HIS A 35 -4.98 2.83 5.50
CA HIS A 35 -4.70 3.94 4.58
C HIS A 35 -3.26 4.38 4.80
N ILE A 36 -2.43 4.29 3.77
CA ILE A 36 -1.00 4.59 3.86
C ILE A 36 -0.78 6.08 3.62
N THR A 37 -0.58 6.80 4.70
CA THR A 37 -0.33 8.24 4.74
C THR A 37 1.05 8.53 5.33
N GLY A 38 1.27 9.68 5.97
CA GLY A 38 2.50 9.96 6.72
C GLY A 38 2.81 8.84 7.72
N GLY A 39 4.06 8.42 7.80
CA GLY A 39 4.48 7.21 8.51
C GLY A 39 4.66 5.99 7.61
N GLY A 40 4.21 6.05 6.35
CA GLY A 40 4.46 5.05 5.33
C GLY A 40 4.00 3.64 5.72
N PHE A 41 4.68 2.64 5.20
CA PHE A 41 4.39 1.23 5.49
C PHE A 41 4.67 0.87 6.94
N TYR A 42 5.81 1.31 7.47
CA TYR A 42 6.30 0.92 8.81
C TYR A 42 5.39 1.36 9.95
N GLU A 43 4.70 2.50 9.83
CA GLU A 43 3.82 2.96 10.89
C GLU A 43 2.34 2.62 10.64
N ASN A 44 1.88 2.69 9.38
CA ASN A 44 0.46 2.54 9.10
C ASN A 44 0.01 1.07 9.06
N ILE A 45 0.77 0.17 8.43
CA ILE A 45 0.36 -1.24 8.30
C ILE A 45 0.25 -1.94 9.67
N PRO A 46 1.21 -1.79 10.61
CA PRO A 46 1.07 -2.42 11.92
C PRO A 46 -0.16 -1.99 12.72
N ARG A 47 -0.70 -0.79 12.48
CA ARG A 47 -1.92 -0.31 13.18
C ARG A 47 -3.14 -1.17 12.89
N MET A 48 -3.22 -1.79 11.72
CA MET A 48 -4.32 -2.68 11.37
C MET A 48 -4.12 -4.13 11.82
N LEU A 49 -2.91 -4.49 12.28
CA LEU A 49 -2.55 -5.85 12.67
C LEU A 49 -2.83 -6.08 14.16
N GLY A 50 -3.27 -7.29 14.51
CA GLY A 50 -3.34 -7.75 15.89
C GLY A 50 -1.95 -8.03 16.47
N ASP A 51 -1.89 -8.19 17.80
CA ASP A 51 -0.66 -8.60 18.47
C ASP A 51 -0.27 -10.02 18.04
N GLY A 52 1.03 -10.26 17.89
CA GLY A 52 1.55 -11.54 17.41
C GLY A 52 1.42 -11.77 15.90
N ILE A 53 1.10 -10.72 15.12
CA ILE A 53 1.00 -10.77 13.65
C ILE A 53 2.01 -9.83 13.02
N CYS A 54 2.78 -10.36 12.08
CA CYS A 54 3.70 -9.61 11.23
C CYS A 54 3.25 -9.67 9.78
N ALA A 55 3.29 -8.57 9.04
CA ALA A 55 3.08 -8.56 7.60
C ALA A 55 4.41 -8.71 6.88
N ASP A 56 4.54 -9.76 6.08
CA ASP A 56 5.70 -10.03 5.22
C ASP A 56 5.38 -9.52 3.82
N ILE A 57 6.06 -8.45 3.40
CA ILE A 57 5.73 -7.66 2.22
C ILE A 57 6.89 -7.65 1.23
N GLU A 58 6.58 -7.89 -0.04
CA GLU A 58 7.51 -7.80 -1.16
C GLU A 58 7.40 -6.44 -1.84
N LYS A 59 8.47 -5.64 -1.79
CA LYS A 59 8.53 -4.29 -2.39
C LYS A 59 8.25 -4.29 -3.89
N ALA A 60 8.78 -5.29 -4.59
CA ALA A 60 8.66 -5.41 -6.03
C ALA A 60 7.26 -5.79 -6.52
N ALA A 61 6.36 -6.20 -5.61
CA ALA A 61 5.01 -6.64 -5.98
C ALA A 61 4.09 -5.51 -6.47
N ALA A 62 4.41 -4.25 -6.16
CA ALA A 62 3.66 -3.09 -6.65
C ALA A 62 4.62 -2.06 -7.27
N PRO A 63 4.23 -1.40 -8.38
CA PRO A 63 5.09 -0.41 -9.02
C PRO A 63 5.23 0.84 -8.15
N VAL A 64 6.46 1.33 -8.00
CA VAL A 64 6.76 2.58 -7.31
C VAL A 64 6.78 3.72 -8.32
N PRO A 65 5.95 4.77 -8.15
CA PRO A 65 5.97 5.94 -9.01
C PRO A 65 7.34 6.65 -9.03
N ALA A 66 7.75 7.11 -10.21
CA ALA A 66 9.09 7.69 -10.44
C ALA A 66 9.39 8.94 -9.59
N ILE A 67 8.36 9.60 -9.06
CA ILE A 67 8.53 10.75 -8.16
C ILE A 67 9.29 10.35 -6.89
N PHE A 68 9.05 9.15 -6.33
CA PHE A 68 9.73 8.70 -5.12
C PHE A 68 11.22 8.42 -5.35
N ASP A 69 11.57 7.90 -6.54
CA ASP A 69 12.97 7.74 -6.94
C ASP A 69 13.69 9.08 -7.08
N LEU A 70 13.02 10.09 -7.67
CA LEU A 70 13.55 11.44 -7.74
C LEU A 70 13.78 12.05 -6.34
N ILE A 71 12.81 11.92 -5.45
CA ILE A 71 12.90 12.44 -4.08
C ILE A 71 14.06 11.75 -3.33
N ALA A 72 14.12 10.41 -3.38
CA ALA A 72 15.16 9.64 -2.72
C ALA A 72 16.57 10.04 -3.19
N LYS A 73 16.77 10.14 -4.50
CA LYS A 73 18.06 10.51 -5.10
C LYS A 73 18.45 11.95 -4.78
N THR A 74 17.53 12.89 -4.92
CA THR A 74 17.79 14.32 -4.70
C THR A 74 18.07 14.62 -3.23
N GLY A 75 17.26 14.02 -2.32
CA GLY A 75 17.40 14.18 -0.87
C GLY A 75 18.45 13.25 -0.25
N LYS A 76 19.02 12.31 -1.01
CA LYS A 76 19.89 11.24 -0.50
C LYS A 76 19.26 10.50 0.67
N ILE A 77 17.96 10.21 0.55
CA ILE A 77 17.15 9.60 1.60
C ILE A 77 17.30 8.07 1.52
N PRO A 78 17.64 7.40 2.63
CA PRO A 78 17.70 5.94 2.68
C PRO A 78 16.34 5.30 2.35
N GLU A 79 16.35 4.12 1.73
CA GLU A 79 15.12 3.40 1.34
C GLU A 79 14.17 3.19 2.53
N ARG A 80 14.71 2.82 3.69
CA ARG A 80 13.90 2.64 4.90
C ARG A 80 13.12 3.92 5.27
N ASP A 81 13.76 5.08 5.19
CA ASP A 81 13.14 6.35 5.54
C ASP A 81 12.08 6.76 4.49
N MET A 82 12.31 6.40 3.22
CA MET A 82 11.29 6.55 2.17
C MET A 82 10.02 5.76 2.50
N TYR A 83 10.15 4.46 2.86
CA TYR A 83 9.01 3.61 3.25
C TYR A 83 8.44 3.94 4.65
N ASN A 84 9.15 4.70 5.48
CA ASN A 84 8.66 5.20 6.75
C ASN A 84 7.99 6.60 6.63
N THR A 85 8.14 7.27 5.49
CA THR A 85 7.60 8.62 5.29
C THR A 85 6.48 8.63 4.26
N PHE A 86 6.67 7.91 3.14
CA PHE A 86 5.78 7.94 1.98
C PHE A 86 5.02 6.62 1.81
N ASN A 87 3.91 6.69 1.07
CA ASN A 87 3.15 5.50 0.68
C ASN A 87 3.78 4.71 -0.48
N MET A 88 4.83 5.21 -1.10
CA MET A 88 5.55 4.61 -2.22
C MET A 88 4.65 4.16 -3.39
N GLY A 89 3.49 4.81 -3.57
CA GLY A 89 2.51 4.49 -4.59
C GLY A 89 1.39 3.54 -4.16
N VAL A 90 1.46 2.99 -2.95
CA VAL A 90 0.43 2.12 -2.38
C VAL A 90 -0.34 2.90 -1.32
N GLY A 91 -1.46 3.51 -1.70
CA GLY A 91 -2.23 4.36 -0.79
C GLY A 91 -3.17 3.59 0.14
N LEU A 92 -3.56 2.36 -0.20
CA LEU A 92 -4.44 1.52 0.61
C LEU A 92 -3.92 0.09 0.66
N VAL A 93 -3.86 -0.49 1.85
CA VAL A 93 -3.54 -1.90 2.07
C VAL A 93 -4.71 -2.59 2.75
N VAL A 94 -5.07 -3.77 2.26
CA VAL A 94 -6.20 -4.55 2.75
C VAL A 94 -5.75 -5.96 3.08
N ALA A 95 -6.15 -6.47 4.23
CA ALA A 95 -5.96 -7.85 4.61
C ALA A 95 -7.26 -8.63 4.42
N VAL A 96 -7.18 -9.75 3.71
CA VAL A 96 -8.28 -10.69 3.46
C VAL A 96 -7.83 -12.11 3.75
N ALA A 97 -8.76 -13.06 3.80
CA ALA A 97 -8.39 -14.46 3.85
C ALA A 97 -7.66 -14.86 2.55
N LYS A 98 -6.73 -15.83 2.64
CA LYS A 98 -5.95 -16.28 1.48
C LYS A 98 -6.85 -16.71 0.31
N ASP A 99 -7.94 -17.43 0.59
CA ASP A 99 -8.86 -17.93 -0.42
C ASP A 99 -9.73 -16.83 -1.05
N ASP A 100 -9.76 -15.65 -0.45
CA ASP A 100 -10.47 -14.49 -0.98
C ASP A 100 -9.57 -13.52 -1.77
N ALA A 101 -8.28 -13.80 -1.90
CA ALA A 101 -7.32 -12.91 -2.57
C ALA A 101 -7.75 -12.56 -4.00
N ASP A 102 -8.13 -13.56 -4.80
CA ASP A 102 -8.56 -13.36 -6.20
C ASP A 102 -9.88 -12.57 -6.28
N LYS A 103 -10.82 -12.82 -5.37
CA LYS A 103 -12.07 -12.05 -5.27
C LYS A 103 -11.79 -10.59 -4.90
N ALA A 104 -10.88 -10.36 -3.98
CA ALA A 104 -10.48 -9.02 -3.59
C ALA A 104 -9.84 -8.26 -4.77
N LEU A 105 -8.93 -8.89 -5.51
CA LEU A 105 -8.33 -8.28 -6.71
C LEU A 105 -9.39 -7.97 -7.78
N ALA A 106 -10.34 -8.88 -8.01
CA ALA A 106 -11.44 -8.64 -8.94
C ALA A 106 -12.35 -7.49 -8.48
N ALA A 107 -12.64 -7.38 -7.19
CA ALA A 107 -13.43 -6.29 -6.62
C ALA A 107 -12.73 -4.92 -6.77
N ILE A 108 -11.41 -4.88 -6.55
CA ILE A 108 -10.59 -3.68 -6.77
C ILE A 108 -10.66 -3.26 -8.24
N ALA A 109 -10.47 -4.21 -9.16
CA ALA A 109 -10.52 -3.94 -10.59
C ALA A 109 -11.90 -3.44 -11.04
N SER A 110 -12.99 -4.02 -10.51
CA SER A 110 -14.36 -3.58 -10.82
C SER A 110 -14.66 -2.17 -10.34
N ALA A 111 -13.99 -1.70 -9.30
CA ALA A 111 -14.07 -0.33 -8.82
C ALA A 111 -13.23 0.68 -9.61
N GLY A 112 -12.47 0.20 -10.63
CA GLY A 112 -11.63 1.04 -11.49
C GLY A 112 -10.22 1.26 -10.98
N GLU A 113 -9.77 0.48 -9.99
CA GLU A 113 -8.42 0.54 -9.44
C GLU A 113 -7.59 -0.69 -9.82
N THR A 114 -6.27 -0.60 -9.66
CA THR A 114 -5.37 -1.74 -9.83
C THR A 114 -4.97 -2.27 -8.47
N GLY A 115 -5.25 -3.55 -8.23
CA GLY A 115 -4.83 -4.26 -7.01
C GLY A 115 -3.55 -5.07 -7.23
N TYR A 116 -2.76 -5.21 -6.18
CA TYR A 116 -1.54 -6.02 -6.13
C TYR A 116 -1.54 -6.92 -4.90
N LEU A 117 -1.17 -8.18 -5.06
CA LEU A 117 -0.90 -9.06 -3.92
C LEU A 117 0.54 -8.77 -3.45
N ILE A 118 0.68 -7.99 -2.39
CA ILE A 118 1.98 -7.49 -1.94
C ILE A 118 2.64 -8.35 -0.85
N GLY A 119 1.94 -9.33 -0.32
CA GLY A 119 2.52 -10.19 0.72
C GLY A 119 1.48 -10.95 1.52
N ALA A 120 1.88 -11.46 2.67
CA ALA A 120 1.02 -12.23 3.57
C ALA A 120 1.30 -11.92 5.03
N CYS A 121 0.29 -12.08 5.87
CA CYS A 121 0.47 -12.05 7.32
C CYS A 121 0.98 -13.39 7.83
N LYS A 122 1.89 -13.35 8.80
CA LYS A 122 2.44 -14.51 9.51
C LYS A 122 2.47 -14.28 11.01
N ALA A 123 2.58 -15.35 11.79
CA ALA A 123 2.84 -15.24 13.22
C ALA A 123 4.23 -14.62 13.45
N GLY A 124 4.34 -13.68 14.37
CA GLY A 124 5.58 -12.98 14.68
C GLY A 124 5.36 -11.74 15.52
N GLU A 125 6.43 -11.01 15.80
CA GLU A 125 6.33 -9.72 16.46
C GLU A 125 5.52 -8.75 15.58
N LYS A 126 4.62 -7.99 16.20
CA LYS A 126 3.77 -7.03 15.50
C LYS A 126 4.60 -6.01 14.74
N GLY A 127 4.41 -5.98 13.43
CA GLY A 127 5.20 -5.10 12.55
C GLY A 127 5.12 -5.51 11.09
N ILE A 128 6.10 -5.08 10.33
CA ILE A 128 6.30 -5.49 8.94
C ILE A 128 7.72 -5.98 8.70
N GLU A 129 7.86 -6.96 7.84
CA GLU A 129 9.12 -7.30 7.15
C GLU A 129 8.98 -6.88 5.69
N LEU A 130 9.85 -5.99 5.23
CA LEU A 130 9.82 -5.45 3.89
C LEU A 130 11.05 -5.97 3.10
N ARG A 131 10.80 -6.77 2.06
CA ARG A 131 11.83 -7.45 1.26
C ARG A 131 11.89 -6.93 -0.17
#